data_f70d7c06c8941dba180ede355dfa952b
#
_entry.id   f70d7c06c8941dba180ede355dfa952b
#
_cell.length_a   1.000
_cell.length_b   1.000
_cell.length_c   1.000
_cell.angle_alpha   90.00
_cell.angle_beta   90.00
_cell.angle_gamma   90.00
#
_symmetry.space_group_name_H-M   'P 1'
#
loop_
_entity.id
_entity.type
_entity.pdbx_description
1 polymer ?
#
loop_
_entity_poly.entity_id
_entity_poly.type
_entity_poly.pdbx_seq_one_letter_code
_entity_poly.pdbx_strand_id
1 'polypeptide(L)'
;MHIPKLLAAALLAGASTLHAATPTYLVMDFSTEALMSKSDALAIWKNQLDDKQLKRLNKLYPVSKWGFVSQVEGGFTADKICVVTARAMLVPRSGKALVFKPNKSSTAFDAKANASLVDCKALAAVKLKEAIASVDSSLIAL
;
A
#
# COMPACT_ATOMS: atom_id res chain seq x y z
N MET A 1 -14.33 39.76 62.57
CA MET A 1 -14.35 40.19 61.19
C MET A 1 -13.61 39.17 60.34
N HIS A 2 -14.36 38.19 59.73
CA HIS A 2 -13.78 37.02 59.04
C HIS A 2 -14.04 37.21 57.53
N ILE A 3 -12.97 37.23 56.76
CA ILE A 3 -13.02 37.32 55.30
C ILE A 3 -12.89 35.92 54.74
N PRO A 4 -13.83 35.38 53.96
CA PRO A 4 -13.66 34.09 53.31
C PRO A 4 -12.82 34.23 52.02
N LYS A 5 -11.78 33.36 51.90
CA LYS A 5 -10.99 33.21 50.70
C LYS A 5 -11.78 32.43 49.65
N LEU A 6 -12.13 33.07 48.52
CA LEU A 6 -12.66 32.45 47.34
C LEU A 6 -11.55 31.71 46.59
N LEU A 7 -11.63 30.36 46.54
CA LEU A 7 -10.81 29.55 45.63
C LEU A 7 -11.45 29.56 44.25
N ALA A 8 -10.76 30.16 43.28
CA ALA A 8 -11.12 30.04 41.87
C ALA A 8 -10.53 28.72 41.32
N ALA A 9 -11.38 27.75 41.03
CA ALA A 9 -11.00 26.54 40.33
C ALA A 9 -10.96 26.80 38.83
N ALA A 10 -9.77 26.86 38.24
CA ALA A 10 -9.59 26.93 36.79
C ALA A 10 -9.83 25.56 36.16
N LEU A 11 -10.93 25.40 35.44
CA LEU A 11 -11.22 24.25 34.60
C LEU A 11 -10.37 24.32 33.32
N LEU A 12 -9.30 23.57 33.27
CA LEU A 12 -8.54 23.32 32.06
C LEU A 12 -9.35 22.36 31.17
N ALA A 13 -10.08 22.91 30.21
CA ALA A 13 -10.72 22.14 29.12
C ALA A 13 -9.61 21.62 28.19
N GLY A 14 -9.17 20.36 28.40
CA GLY A 14 -8.28 19.68 27.49
C GLY A 14 -8.97 19.46 26.15
N ALA A 15 -8.60 20.21 25.12
CA ALA A 15 -9.03 19.97 23.74
C ALA A 15 -8.35 18.68 23.25
N SER A 16 -9.05 17.55 23.35
CA SER A 16 -8.63 16.29 22.72
C SER A 16 -8.74 16.46 21.20
N THR A 17 -7.61 16.65 20.53
CA THR A 17 -7.56 16.63 19.07
C THR A 17 -7.88 15.21 18.60
N LEU A 18 -9.11 15.00 18.16
CA LEU A 18 -9.51 13.77 17.46
C LEU A 18 -8.72 13.69 16.16
N HIS A 19 -7.62 12.97 16.18
CA HIS A 19 -6.91 12.60 14.96
C HIS A 19 -7.79 11.62 14.20
N ALA A 20 -8.33 12.05 13.06
CA ALA A 20 -9.06 11.15 12.17
C ALA A 20 -8.11 9.99 11.78
N ALA A 21 -8.57 8.75 11.99
CA ALA A 21 -7.80 7.55 11.64
C ALA A 21 -7.43 7.57 10.15
N THR A 22 -6.21 7.13 9.83
CA THR A 22 -5.76 6.99 8.44
C THR A 22 -6.60 5.91 7.75
N PRO A 23 -7.16 6.19 6.56
CA PRO A 23 -7.94 5.19 5.82
C PRO A 23 -7.08 4.00 5.45
N THR A 24 -7.59 2.79 5.69
CA THR A 24 -6.89 1.53 5.41
C THR A 24 -7.57 0.80 4.25
N TYR A 25 -6.85 0.64 3.15
CA TYR A 25 -7.31 -0.16 2.02
C TYR A 25 -7.15 -1.66 2.29
N LEU A 26 -8.10 -2.44 1.80
CA LEU A 26 -7.91 -3.88 1.68
C LEU A 26 -6.90 -4.13 0.56
N VAL A 27 -5.85 -4.89 0.87
CA VAL A 27 -4.81 -5.30 -0.09
C VAL A 27 -4.78 -6.82 -0.15
N MET A 28 -4.83 -7.38 -1.37
CA MET A 28 -4.63 -8.80 -1.61
C MET A 28 -3.42 -9.01 -2.52
N ASP A 29 -2.60 -9.98 -2.17
CA ASP A 29 -1.42 -10.34 -2.95
C ASP A 29 -1.55 -11.76 -3.50
N PHE A 30 -1.25 -11.91 -4.80
CA PHE A 30 -1.26 -13.16 -5.56
C PHE A 30 0.12 -13.48 -6.16
N SER A 31 1.17 -13.00 -5.52
CA SER A 31 2.54 -13.23 -5.96
C SER A 31 2.95 -14.69 -5.85
N THR A 32 3.91 -15.10 -6.68
CA THR A 32 4.59 -16.39 -6.56
C THR A 32 5.44 -16.38 -5.29
N GLU A 33 5.15 -17.26 -4.35
CA GLU A 33 5.79 -17.33 -3.02
C GLU A 33 7.32 -17.43 -3.12
N ALA A 34 7.83 -18.12 -4.14
CA ALA A 34 9.27 -18.23 -4.37
C ALA A 34 9.98 -16.89 -4.60
N LEU A 35 9.28 -15.87 -5.12
CA LEU A 35 9.82 -14.56 -5.41
C LEU A 35 9.42 -13.51 -4.36
N MET A 36 8.19 -13.58 -3.88
CA MET A 36 7.60 -12.58 -3.00
C MET A 36 6.63 -13.25 -2.04
N SER A 37 6.92 -13.20 -0.74
CA SER A 37 5.96 -13.64 0.25
C SER A 37 4.80 -12.63 0.38
N LYS A 38 3.63 -13.11 0.78
CA LYS A 38 2.48 -12.24 1.03
C LYS A 38 2.77 -11.16 2.07
N SER A 39 3.52 -11.50 3.12
CA SER A 39 3.91 -10.54 4.16
C SER A 39 4.81 -9.44 3.62
N ASP A 40 5.77 -9.79 2.75
CA ASP A 40 6.68 -8.81 2.14
C ASP A 40 5.93 -7.88 1.17
N ALA A 41 5.04 -8.42 0.37
CA ALA A 41 4.19 -7.63 -0.53
C ALA A 41 3.34 -6.62 0.25
N LEU A 42 2.68 -7.06 1.33
CA LEU A 42 1.89 -6.16 2.19
C LEU A 42 2.74 -5.09 2.88
N ALA A 43 3.97 -5.44 3.32
CA ALA A 43 4.91 -4.48 3.88
C ALA A 43 5.33 -3.42 2.85
N ILE A 44 5.56 -3.82 1.60
CA ILE A 44 5.87 -2.90 0.50
C ILE A 44 4.71 -1.93 0.27
N TRP A 45 3.46 -2.41 0.19
CA TRP A 45 2.29 -1.54 0.07
C TRP A 45 2.20 -0.52 1.19
N LYS A 46 2.36 -0.95 2.44
CA LYS A 46 2.31 -0.08 3.61
C LYS A 46 3.39 1.01 3.58
N ASN A 47 4.58 0.70 3.06
CA ASN A 47 5.70 1.62 3.00
C ASN A 47 5.67 2.56 1.79
N GLN A 48 4.92 2.21 0.74
CA GLN A 48 4.82 3.01 -0.49
C GLN A 48 3.73 4.08 -0.43
N LEU A 49 2.69 3.91 0.39
CA LEU A 49 1.59 4.85 0.51
C LEU A 49 1.64 5.52 1.88
N ASP A 50 2.02 6.79 1.92
CA ASP A 50 2.01 7.58 3.14
C ASP A 50 0.59 8.03 3.53
N ASP A 51 0.43 8.52 4.77
CA ASP A 51 -0.85 8.97 5.31
C ASP A 51 -1.51 10.09 4.48
N LYS A 52 -0.71 10.98 3.89
CA LYS A 52 -1.21 12.08 3.05
C LYS A 52 -1.76 11.54 1.73
N GLN A 53 -1.03 10.62 1.11
CA GLN A 53 -1.47 9.92 -0.11
C GLN A 53 -2.74 9.12 0.16
N LEU A 54 -2.79 8.34 1.25
CA LEU A 54 -3.97 7.55 1.62
C LEU A 54 -5.21 8.42 1.85
N LYS A 55 -5.07 9.57 2.52
CA LYS A 55 -6.18 10.52 2.71
C LYS A 55 -6.65 11.12 1.38
N ARG A 56 -5.74 11.43 0.46
CA ARG A 56 -6.06 11.94 -0.88
C ARG A 56 -6.76 10.88 -1.72
N LEU A 57 -6.20 9.67 -1.76
CA LEU A 57 -6.79 8.54 -2.48
C LEU A 57 -8.20 8.22 -1.98
N ASN A 58 -8.43 8.22 -0.67
CA ASN A 58 -9.74 7.90 -0.09
C ASN A 58 -10.83 8.89 -0.48
N LYS A 59 -10.50 10.13 -0.83
CA LYS A 59 -11.47 11.11 -1.37
C LYS A 59 -11.95 10.73 -2.78
N LEU A 60 -11.05 10.21 -3.61
CA LEU A 60 -11.33 9.83 -5.00
C LEU A 60 -11.82 8.38 -5.10
N TYR A 61 -11.24 7.51 -4.31
CA TYR A 61 -11.45 6.06 -4.30
C TYR A 61 -11.69 5.59 -2.86
N PRO A 62 -12.90 5.75 -2.31
CA PRO A 62 -13.18 5.40 -0.92
C PRO A 62 -12.84 3.96 -0.57
N VAL A 63 -12.19 3.72 0.58
CA VAL A 63 -11.77 2.40 1.07
C VAL A 63 -12.92 1.39 1.23
N SER A 64 -14.15 1.89 1.36
CA SER A 64 -15.36 1.05 1.40
C SER A 64 -15.75 0.45 0.04
N LYS A 65 -15.27 1.05 -1.07
CA LYS A 65 -15.63 0.66 -2.45
C LYS A 65 -14.44 0.17 -3.26
N TRP A 66 -13.22 0.40 -2.79
CA TRP A 66 -11.99 0.12 -3.52
C TRP A 66 -10.95 -0.56 -2.64
N GLY A 67 -10.09 -1.33 -3.27
CA GLY A 67 -8.92 -1.96 -2.67
C GLY A 67 -7.83 -2.17 -3.71
N PHE A 68 -6.72 -2.75 -3.29
CA PHE A 68 -5.57 -2.98 -4.13
C PHE A 68 -5.27 -4.47 -4.25
N VAL A 69 -4.76 -4.84 -5.42
CA VAL A 69 -4.22 -6.17 -5.69
C VAL A 69 -2.81 -6.02 -6.21
N SER A 70 -1.90 -6.87 -5.72
CA SER A 70 -0.57 -7.03 -6.29
C SER A 70 -0.32 -8.46 -6.76
N GLN A 71 0.59 -8.58 -7.71
CA GLN A 71 1.02 -9.85 -8.26
C GLN A 71 2.45 -9.72 -8.73
N VAL A 72 3.33 -10.60 -8.26
CA VAL A 72 4.70 -10.74 -8.74
C VAL A 72 4.89 -12.15 -9.27
N GLU A 73 5.29 -12.23 -10.52
CA GLU A 73 5.52 -13.50 -11.22
C GLU A 73 6.89 -13.49 -11.88
N GLY A 74 7.39 -14.68 -12.17
CA GLY A 74 8.66 -14.87 -12.85
C GLY A 74 9.47 -16.02 -12.29
N GLY A 75 10.78 -15.94 -12.43
CA GLY A 75 11.71 -16.96 -12.00
C GLY A 75 12.95 -17.00 -12.90
N PHE A 76 13.66 -18.12 -12.86
CA PHE A 76 14.86 -18.30 -13.66
C PHE A 76 14.54 -18.99 -15.00
N THR A 77 15.11 -18.47 -16.08
CA THR A 77 15.17 -19.14 -17.37
C THR A 77 16.21 -20.27 -17.35
N ALA A 78 16.23 -21.10 -18.39
CA ALA A 78 17.26 -22.12 -18.58
C ALA A 78 18.68 -21.54 -18.59
N ASP A 79 18.84 -20.30 -19.08
CA ASP A 79 20.12 -19.58 -19.16
C ASP A 79 20.45 -18.82 -17.85
N LYS A 80 19.80 -19.18 -16.73
CA LYS A 80 19.99 -18.55 -15.41
C LYS A 80 19.75 -17.03 -15.39
N ILE A 81 18.86 -16.55 -16.23
CA ILE A 81 18.37 -15.19 -16.19
C ILE A 81 17.17 -15.14 -15.27
N CYS A 82 17.24 -14.31 -14.22
CA CYS A 82 16.06 -13.98 -13.43
C CYS A 82 15.17 -13.03 -14.22
N VAL A 83 13.92 -13.40 -14.46
CA VAL A 83 12.91 -12.54 -15.08
C VAL A 83 11.81 -12.29 -14.07
N VAL A 84 11.42 -11.04 -13.90
CA VAL A 84 10.37 -10.63 -12.95
C VAL A 84 9.38 -9.71 -13.64
N THR A 85 8.11 -9.97 -13.42
CA THR A 85 6.99 -9.08 -13.75
C THR A 85 6.23 -8.79 -12.46
N ALA A 86 6.02 -7.52 -12.14
CA ALA A 86 5.21 -7.08 -11.02
C ALA A 86 4.04 -6.24 -11.50
N ARG A 87 2.87 -6.46 -10.93
CA ARG A 87 1.64 -5.72 -11.24
C ARG A 87 1.00 -5.19 -9.98
N ALA A 88 0.54 -3.94 -10.03
CA ALA A 88 -0.27 -3.32 -9.00
C ALA A 88 -1.58 -2.82 -9.64
N MET A 89 -2.71 -3.00 -8.95
CA MET A 89 -4.04 -2.73 -9.49
C MET A 89 -4.95 -2.11 -8.44
N LEU A 90 -5.76 -1.13 -8.86
CA LEU A 90 -6.93 -0.68 -8.11
C LEU A 90 -8.15 -1.47 -8.61
N VAL A 91 -8.86 -2.10 -7.70
CA VAL A 91 -10.02 -2.96 -8.00
C VAL A 91 -11.22 -2.60 -7.14
N PRO A 92 -12.46 -2.84 -7.61
CA PRO A 92 -13.65 -2.67 -6.79
C PRO A 92 -13.65 -3.60 -5.58
N ARG A 93 -14.22 -3.10 -4.48
CA ARG A 93 -14.42 -3.86 -3.24
C ARG A 93 -15.92 -4.09 -3.00
N SER A 94 -16.27 -5.30 -2.64
CA SER A 94 -17.62 -5.69 -2.19
C SER A 94 -17.52 -6.29 -0.79
N GLY A 95 -17.86 -5.51 0.23
CA GLY A 95 -17.70 -5.91 1.62
C GLY A 95 -16.25 -6.23 2.01
N LYS A 96 -15.97 -7.50 2.32
CA LYS A 96 -14.62 -7.99 2.68
C LYS A 96 -13.87 -8.62 1.50
N ALA A 97 -14.43 -8.62 0.30
CA ALA A 97 -13.85 -9.21 -0.90
C ALA A 97 -13.44 -8.14 -1.91
N LEU A 98 -12.40 -8.44 -2.70
CA LEU A 98 -12.03 -7.66 -3.88
C LEU A 98 -12.57 -8.34 -5.14
N VAL A 99 -13.15 -7.53 -6.03
CA VAL A 99 -13.62 -8.02 -7.34
C VAL A 99 -12.50 -7.83 -8.35
N PHE A 100 -12.02 -8.91 -8.94
CA PHE A 100 -10.92 -8.86 -9.90
C PHE A 100 -11.36 -8.26 -11.25
N LYS A 101 -11.67 -6.98 -11.22
CA LYS A 101 -11.99 -6.14 -12.38
C LYS A 101 -11.17 -4.83 -12.27
N PRO A 102 -9.92 -4.81 -12.72
CA PRO A 102 -9.05 -3.66 -12.56
C PRO A 102 -9.64 -2.40 -13.19
N ASN A 103 -9.74 -1.34 -12.39
CA ASN A 103 -10.06 0.01 -12.87
C ASN A 103 -8.81 0.70 -13.39
N LYS A 104 -7.72 0.56 -12.64
CA LYS A 104 -6.37 1.02 -13.01
C LYS A 104 -5.37 -0.09 -12.72
N SER A 105 -4.37 -0.21 -13.56
CA SER A 105 -3.27 -1.15 -13.36
C SER A 105 -1.96 -0.58 -13.87
N SER A 106 -0.87 -0.99 -13.24
CA SER A 106 0.47 -0.74 -13.70
C SER A 106 1.28 -2.02 -13.64
N THR A 107 2.18 -2.20 -14.59
CA THR A 107 3.07 -3.36 -14.68
C THR A 107 4.49 -2.87 -14.85
N ALA A 108 5.39 -3.40 -14.04
CA ALA A 108 6.84 -3.22 -14.17
C ALA A 108 7.47 -4.58 -14.40
N PHE A 109 8.49 -4.63 -15.24
CA PHE A 109 9.22 -5.88 -15.52
C PHE A 109 10.71 -5.62 -15.66
N ASP A 110 11.51 -6.64 -15.42
CA ASP A 110 12.95 -6.59 -15.63
C ASP A 110 13.53 -8.00 -15.70
N ALA A 111 14.78 -8.07 -16.17
CA ALA A 111 15.53 -9.31 -16.22
C ALA A 111 16.99 -9.06 -15.78
N LYS A 112 17.53 -9.98 -14.98
CA LYS A 112 18.92 -9.91 -14.49
C LYS A 112 19.64 -11.21 -14.80
N ALA A 113 20.67 -11.13 -15.66
CA ALA A 113 21.51 -12.27 -15.95
C ALA A 113 22.43 -12.59 -14.75
N ASN A 114 22.78 -13.88 -14.59
CA ASN A 114 23.67 -14.39 -13.54
C ASN A 114 23.21 -14.00 -12.11
N ALA A 115 21.91 -13.84 -11.91
CA ALA A 115 21.36 -13.50 -10.62
C ALA A 115 21.35 -14.70 -9.67
N SER A 116 21.61 -14.48 -8.39
CA SER A 116 21.27 -15.42 -7.33
C SER A 116 19.76 -15.37 -7.02
N LEU A 117 19.25 -16.33 -6.24
CA LEU A 117 17.85 -16.26 -5.76
C LEU A 117 17.59 -15.00 -4.93
N VAL A 118 18.58 -14.59 -4.12
CA VAL A 118 18.49 -13.36 -3.32
C VAL A 118 18.39 -12.13 -4.22
N ASP A 119 19.20 -12.06 -5.27
CA ASP A 119 19.13 -10.98 -6.26
C ASP A 119 17.78 -10.96 -6.98
N CYS A 120 17.25 -12.13 -7.33
CA CYS A 120 15.96 -12.24 -8.00
C CYS A 120 14.80 -11.76 -7.12
N LYS A 121 14.80 -12.12 -5.83
CA LYS A 121 13.85 -11.59 -4.84
C LYS A 121 13.99 -10.08 -4.63
N ALA A 122 15.20 -9.57 -4.59
CA ALA A 122 15.46 -8.13 -4.50
C ALA A 122 14.90 -7.39 -5.73
N LEU A 123 15.11 -7.94 -6.94
CA LEU A 123 14.54 -7.42 -8.18
C LEU A 123 13.01 -7.42 -8.14
N ALA A 124 12.39 -8.49 -7.63
CA ALA A 124 10.96 -8.61 -7.45
C ALA A 124 10.40 -7.48 -6.54
N ALA A 125 11.07 -7.20 -5.42
CA ALA A 125 10.69 -6.12 -4.52
C ALA A 125 10.80 -4.73 -5.17
N VAL A 126 11.86 -4.48 -5.95
CA VAL A 126 12.04 -3.23 -6.71
C VAL A 126 10.91 -3.05 -7.73
N LYS A 127 10.59 -4.09 -8.50
CA LYS A 127 9.54 -4.01 -9.53
C LYS A 127 8.16 -3.85 -8.93
N LEU A 128 7.86 -4.46 -7.78
CA LEU A 128 6.60 -4.23 -7.09
C LEU A 128 6.48 -2.77 -6.62
N LYS A 129 7.54 -2.19 -6.06
CA LYS A 129 7.57 -0.77 -5.67
C LYS A 129 7.32 0.15 -6.86
N GLU A 130 7.95 -0.11 -8.00
CA GLU A 130 7.75 0.65 -9.24
C GLU A 130 6.30 0.55 -9.74
N ALA A 131 5.71 -0.64 -9.74
CA ALA A 131 4.33 -0.84 -10.16
C ALA A 131 3.34 -0.10 -9.23
N ILE A 132 3.56 -0.13 -7.90
CA ILE A 132 2.74 0.59 -6.93
C ILE A 132 2.87 2.10 -7.12
N ALA A 133 4.08 2.63 -7.24
CA ALA A 133 4.31 4.06 -7.46
C ALA A 133 3.66 4.54 -8.76
N SER A 134 3.69 3.74 -9.81
CA SER A 134 3.08 4.06 -11.10
C SER A 134 1.55 4.04 -11.03
N VAL A 135 0.93 3.05 -10.38
CA VAL A 135 -0.52 3.04 -10.20
C VAL A 135 -0.98 4.21 -9.34
N ASP A 136 -0.29 4.49 -8.21
CA ASP A 136 -0.58 5.63 -7.35
C ASP A 136 -0.55 6.95 -8.12
N SER A 137 0.52 7.21 -8.87
CA SER A 137 0.65 8.40 -9.71
C SER A 137 -0.49 8.53 -10.71
N SER A 138 -0.95 7.42 -11.29
CA SER A 138 -2.06 7.42 -12.27
C SER A 138 -3.42 7.73 -11.63
N LEU A 139 -3.58 7.50 -10.32
CA LEU A 139 -4.82 7.74 -9.58
C LEU A 139 -4.97 9.20 -9.14
N ILE A 140 -3.85 9.89 -8.94
CA ILE A 140 -3.82 11.29 -8.46
C ILE A 140 -3.45 12.32 -9.53
N ALA A 141 -3.08 11.90 -10.71
CA ALA A 141 -2.83 12.75 -11.88
C ALA A 141 -4.15 13.14 -12.56
N LEU A 142 -4.95 14.00 -11.89
CA LEU A 142 -6.15 14.65 -12.44
C LEU A 142 -6.01 16.17 -12.34
#